data_9ecd9de3ea2ef18949276355f081a96d
#
_entry.id   9ecd9de3ea2ef18949276355f081a96d
#
_cell.length_a   1.000
_cell.length_b   1.000
_cell.length_c   1.000
_cell.angle_alpha   90.00
_cell.angle_beta   90.00
_cell.angle_gamma   90.00
#
_symmetry.space_group_name_H-M   'P 1'
#
loop_
_entity.id
_entity.type
_entity.pdbx_description
1 polymer ?
#
loop_
_entity_poly.entity_id
_entity_poly.type
_entity_poly.pdbx_seq_one_letter_code
_entity_poly.pdbx_strand_id
1 'polypeptide(L)'
;RAVERVTTQQKIALAVGEDEDVIALARENDDACVQVFFIRQGKLIGREYFVLDGTMEEDEAQIVASFVKQFYDEAAYVPTKIILPTSIEETTVIEAWLRSKRGNGVRLHVPKRGRDKDLLQMAAENAVETLASLRAQWMIDEGRSVEALAQLQQHLGLEEAPTRIEGYDISNIQGQAATGSMVVFLKGVPRKSDYRRFRIRTVEGADDYAMMQEVLRRRFKRALEGRAGES
;
A
#
# COMPACT_ATOMS: atom_id res chain seq x y z
N ARG A 1 0.28 28.10 22.03
CA ARG A 1 -0.54 27.18 21.19
C ARG A 1 0.06 25.79 21.09
N ALA A 2 1.38 25.62 21.00
CA ALA A 2 2.03 24.29 20.98
C ALA A 2 1.89 23.55 22.32
N VAL A 3 1.94 24.26 23.45
CA VAL A 3 1.80 23.70 24.81
C VAL A 3 0.39 23.20 25.08
N GLU A 4 -0.64 23.84 24.55
CA GLU A 4 -2.04 23.37 24.67
C GLU A 4 -2.29 22.05 23.93
N ARG A 5 -1.69 21.85 22.75
CA ARG A 5 -1.79 20.58 22.00
C ARG A 5 -1.13 19.41 22.74
N VAL A 6 0.05 19.64 23.34
CA VAL A 6 0.75 18.63 24.16
C VAL A 6 -0.07 18.26 25.40
N THR A 7 -0.71 19.23 26.05
CA THR A 7 -1.53 19.01 27.25
C THR A 7 -2.80 18.23 26.93
N THR A 8 -3.40 18.43 25.74
CA THR A 8 -4.57 17.67 25.29
C THR A 8 -4.20 16.20 25.00
N GLN A 9 -3.03 15.94 24.40
CA GLN A 9 -2.52 14.57 24.22
C GLN A 9 -2.26 13.84 25.54
N GLN A 10 -1.77 14.53 26.57
CA GLN A 10 -1.54 13.95 27.91
C GLN A 10 -2.83 13.64 28.69
N LYS A 11 -3.92 14.40 28.48
CA LYS A 11 -5.21 14.14 29.16
C LYS A 11 -5.91 12.85 28.71
N ILE A 12 -5.65 12.40 27.48
CA ILE A 12 -6.22 11.15 26.95
C ILE A 12 -5.53 9.91 27.55
N ALA A 13 -4.33 10.06 28.11
CA ALA A 13 -3.49 8.96 28.60
C ALA A 13 -3.83 8.43 30.00
N LEU A 14 -4.84 8.98 30.71
CA LEU A 14 -5.06 8.71 32.14
C LEU A 14 -6.31 7.88 32.49
N ALA A 15 -7.07 7.38 31.50
CA ALA A 15 -8.19 6.50 31.77
C ALA A 15 -7.74 5.02 31.76
N VAL A 16 -8.00 4.29 32.84
CA VAL A 16 -7.97 2.81 32.84
C VAL A 16 -9.04 2.37 31.84
N GLY A 17 -8.63 1.97 30.66
CA GLY A 17 -9.52 1.74 29.52
C GLY A 17 -9.35 0.36 28.92
N GLU A 18 -10.37 -0.06 28.21
CA GLU A 18 -10.35 -1.28 27.39
C GLU A 18 -9.30 -1.17 26.26
N ASP A 19 -8.92 -2.31 25.71
CA ASP A 19 -8.12 -2.35 24.49
C ASP A 19 -9.00 -1.98 23.31
N GLU A 20 -8.58 -0.98 22.56
CA GLU A 20 -9.34 -0.39 21.46
C GLU A 20 -8.44 -0.14 20.24
N ASP A 21 -9.00 -0.30 19.05
CA ASP A 21 -8.43 0.22 17.82
C ASP A 21 -9.37 1.31 17.26
N VAL A 22 -8.78 2.41 16.80
CA VAL A 22 -9.54 3.51 16.17
C VAL A 22 -9.17 3.54 14.70
N ILE A 23 -10.16 3.33 13.85
CA ILE A 23 -10.00 3.34 12.39
C ILE A 23 -10.64 4.61 11.87
N ALA A 24 -9.88 5.42 11.16
CA ALA A 24 -10.36 6.62 10.48
C ALA A 24 -9.99 6.58 9.00
N LEU A 25 -10.78 7.23 8.17
CA LEU A 25 -10.61 7.29 6.73
C LEU A 25 -10.50 8.75 6.30
N ALA A 26 -9.52 9.05 5.46
CA ALA A 26 -9.47 10.24 4.64
C ALA A 26 -9.53 9.84 3.17
N ARG A 27 -10.24 10.60 2.35
CA ARG A 27 -10.40 10.33 0.93
C ARG A 27 -10.25 11.59 0.12
N GLU A 28 -9.55 11.48 -0.99
CA GLU A 28 -9.43 12.55 -1.97
C GLU A 28 -9.31 11.96 -3.39
N ASN A 29 -10.33 12.16 -4.21
CA ASN A 29 -10.50 11.54 -5.53
C ASN A 29 -10.54 10.01 -5.44
N ASP A 30 -9.59 9.33 -6.10
CA ASP A 30 -9.46 7.87 -6.14
C ASP A 30 -8.59 7.31 -5.00
N ASP A 31 -7.83 8.17 -4.34
CA ASP A 31 -6.93 7.81 -3.25
C ASP A 31 -7.64 7.87 -1.89
N ALA A 32 -7.41 6.89 -1.05
CA ALA A 32 -7.84 6.91 0.34
C ALA A 32 -6.69 6.54 1.29
N CYS A 33 -6.72 7.11 2.49
CA CYS A 33 -5.80 6.77 3.57
C CYS A 33 -6.61 6.33 4.78
N VAL A 34 -6.39 5.10 5.21
CA VAL A 34 -6.91 4.59 6.48
C VAL A 34 -5.85 4.76 7.54
N GLN A 35 -6.21 5.45 8.63
CA GLN A 35 -5.37 5.58 9.82
C GLN A 35 -5.90 4.66 10.92
N VAL A 36 -5.01 3.87 11.51
CA VAL A 36 -5.33 3.01 12.67
C VAL A 36 -4.54 3.49 13.87
N PHE A 37 -5.23 3.73 15.00
CA PHE A 37 -4.61 3.97 16.30
C PHE A 37 -4.80 2.74 17.17
N PHE A 38 -3.73 2.25 17.76
CA PHE A 38 -3.73 1.12 18.68
C PHE A 38 -3.72 1.64 20.12
N ILE A 39 -4.83 1.41 20.85
CA ILE A 39 -4.98 1.83 22.25
C ILE A 39 -5.02 0.57 23.11
N ARG A 40 -4.12 0.48 24.07
CA ARG A 40 -4.05 -0.63 25.02
C ARG A 40 -4.02 -0.07 26.44
N GLN A 41 -4.93 -0.59 27.28
CA GLN A 41 -5.11 -0.09 28.65
C GLN A 41 -5.29 1.43 28.71
N GLY A 42 -6.06 1.99 27.76
CA GLY A 42 -6.33 3.41 27.65
C GLY A 42 -5.18 4.29 27.13
N LYS A 43 -4.05 3.71 26.73
CA LYS A 43 -2.86 4.43 26.20
C LYS A 43 -2.70 4.15 24.71
N LEU A 44 -2.41 5.20 23.93
CA LEU A 44 -2.00 5.07 22.54
C LEU A 44 -0.60 4.46 22.49
N ILE A 45 -0.49 3.21 22.02
CA ILE A 45 0.78 2.48 21.94
C ILE A 45 1.39 2.49 20.53
N GLY A 46 0.61 2.81 19.51
CA GLY A 46 1.08 2.85 18.13
C GLY A 46 0.03 3.41 17.18
N ARG A 47 0.50 3.71 15.98
CA ARG A 47 -0.34 4.14 14.86
C ARG A 47 0.23 3.59 13.55
N GLU A 48 -0.64 3.21 12.64
CA GLU A 48 -0.30 2.77 11.29
C GLU A 48 -1.23 3.43 10.29
N TYR A 49 -0.76 3.60 9.05
CA TYR A 49 -1.60 4.07 7.96
C TYR A 49 -1.50 3.13 6.76
N PHE A 50 -2.57 3.08 5.99
CA PHE A 50 -2.71 2.27 4.79
C PHE A 50 -3.24 3.14 3.67
N VAL A 51 -2.61 3.03 2.50
CA VAL A 51 -3.08 3.72 1.29
C VAL A 51 -3.88 2.74 0.47
N LEU A 52 -5.04 3.18 0.02
CA LEU A 52 -5.95 2.41 -0.81
C LEU A 52 -6.14 3.16 -2.12
N ASP A 53 -5.96 2.46 -3.23
CA ASP A 53 -6.16 2.97 -4.59
C ASP A 53 -7.45 2.38 -5.17
N GLY A 54 -8.06 3.06 -6.16
CA GLY A 54 -9.24 2.54 -6.85
C GLY A 54 -10.52 2.64 -6.03
N THR A 55 -10.62 3.60 -5.12
CA THR A 55 -11.76 3.74 -4.20
C THR A 55 -12.88 4.63 -4.76
N MET A 56 -12.77 5.12 -6.01
CA MET A 56 -13.66 6.14 -6.57
C MET A 56 -15.13 5.72 -6.59
N GLU A 57 -15.41 4.45 -6.89
CA GLU A 57 -16.76 3.91 -7.00
C GLU A 57 -17.34 3.36 -5.68
N GLU A 58 -16.51 3.26 -4.63
CA GLU A 58 -16.92 2.74 -3.34
C GLU A 58 -17.36 3.87 -2.40
N ASP A 59 -18.37 3.61 -1.58
CA ASP A 59 -18.71 4.53 -0.50
C ASP A 59 -17.83 4.29 0.74
N GLU A 60 -17.87 5.24 1.69
CA GLU A 60 -17.05 5.18 2.91
C GLU A 60 -17.29 3.90 3.72
N ALA A 61 -18.55 3.44 3.80
CA ALA A 61 -18.92 2.25 4.56
C ALA A 61 -18.35 0.98 3.91
N GLN A 62 -18.35 0.89 2.58
CA GLN A 62 -17.78 -0.22 1.82
C GLN A 62 -16.27 -0.30 1.99
N ILE A 63 -15.57 0.84 1.86
CA ILE A 63 -14.12 0.94 2.06
C ILE A 63 -13.75 0.49 3.47
N VAL A 64 -14.43 1.02 4.49
CA VAL A 64 -14.15 0.68 5.90
C VAL A 64 -14.45 -0.79 6.18
N ALA A 65 -15.54 -1.35 5.65
CA ALA A 65 -15.88 -2.76 5.82
C ALA A 65 -14.83 -3.69 5.20
N SER A 66 -14.40 -3.39 3.98
CA SER A 66 -13.35 -4.12 3.26
C SER A 66 -12.03 -4.05 4.00
N PHE A 67 -11.64 -2.86 4.46
CA PHE A 67 -10.43 -2.67 5.24
C PHE A 67 -10.46 -3.47 6.56
N VAL A 68 -11.55 -3.41 7.33
CA VAL A 68 -11.69 -4.16 8.59
C VAL A 68 -11.53 -5.66 8.36
N LYS A 69 -12.17 -6.20 7.31
CA LYS A 69 -12.07 -7.62 6.95
C LYS A 69 -10.63 -8.01 6.62
N GLN A 70 -9.94 -7.27 5.77
CA GLN A 70 -8.56 -7.55 5.34
C GLN A 70 -7.57 -7.37 6.50
N PHE A 71 -7.66 -6.26 7.21
CA PHE A 71 -6.73 -5.94 8.31
C PHE A 71 -6.78 -6.98 9.43
N TYR A 72 -7.97 -7.35 9.89
CA TYR A 72 -8.10 -8.33 10.96
C TYR A 72 -8.01 -9.79 10.48
N ASP A 73 -7.97 -10.04 9.18
CA ASP A 73 -7.70 -11.39 8.68
C ASP A 73 -6.26 -11.84 9.00
N GLU A 74 -5.31 -10.95 8.87
CA GLU A 74 -3.89 -11.19 9.13
C GLU A 74 -3.43 -10.74 10.53
N ALA A 75 -4.27 -9.96 11.25
CA ALA A 75 -3.88 -9.41 12.54
C ALA A 75 -3.67 -10.49 13.61
N ALA A 76 -2.52 -10.43 14.29
CA ALA A 76 -2.22 -11.33 15.41
C ALA A 76 -3.05 -11.03 16.66
N TYR A 77 -3.68 -9.87 16.75
CA TYR A 77 -4.45 -9.42 17.90
C TYR A 77 -5.70 -8.67 17.48
N VAL A 78 -6.84 -8.98 18.11
CA VAL A 78 -8.12 -8.29 17.93
C VAL A 78 -8.52 -7.65 19.27
N PRO A 79 -8.77 -6.32 19.34
CA PRO A 79 -9.16 -5.64 20.59
C PRO A 79 -10.62 -5.95 20.98
N THR A 80 -11.04 -5.48 22.16
CA THR A 80 -12.44 -5.60 22.63
C THR A 80 -13.39 -4.66 21.88
N LYS A 81 -12.86 -3.53 21.43
CA LYS A 81 -13.64 -2.48 20.77
C LYS A 81 -12.86 -1.94 19.54
N ILE A 82 -13.58 -1.77 18.44
CA ILE A 82 -13.07 -1.13 17.24
C ILE A 82 -13.96 0.07 16.96
N ILE A 83 -13.36 1.25 16.96
CA ILE A 83 -14.04 2.52 16.71
C ILE A 83 -13.95 2.82 15.21
N LEU A 84 -15.11 3.05 14.58
CA LEU A 84 -15.24 3.28 13.14
C LEU A 84 -15.79 4.68 12.84
N PRO A 85 -15.46 5.26 11.68
CA PRO A 85 -15.96 6.58 11.27
C PRO A 85 -17.43 6.54 10.88
N THR A 86 -17.90 5.43 10.32
CA THR A 86 -19.26 5.23 9.83
C THR A 86 -19.78 3.84 10.16
N SER A 87 -21.09 3.67 10.07
CA SER A 87 -21.74 2.35 10.16
C SER A 87 -21.43 1.55 8.91
N ILE A 88 -21.06 0.29 9.08
CA ILE A 88 -20.79 -0.63 7.97
C ILE A 88 -21.91 -1.66 7.85
N GLU A 89 -22.13 -2.15 6.65
CA GLU A 89 -23.03 -3.27 6.42
C GLU A 89 -22.51 -4.54 7.10
N GLU A 90 -23.40 -5.49 7.35
CA GLU A 90 -23.06 -6.78 7.98
C GLU A 90 -22.33 -6.69 9.33
N THR A 91 -22.49 -5.59 10.08
CA THR A 91 -21.83 -5.35 11.38
C THR A 91 -21.89 -6.58 12.28
N THR A 92 -23.08 -7.21 12.40
CA THR A 92 -23.28 -8.40 13.27
C THR A 92 -22.45 -9.60 12.81
N VAL A 93 -22.30 -9.80 11.48
CA VAL A 93 -21.52 -10.91 10.91
C VAL A 93 -20.03 -10.66 11.15
N ILE A 94 -19.57 -9.43 10.94
CA ILE A 94 -18.17 -9.04 11.16
C ILE A 94 -17.81 -9.15 12.65
N GLU A 95 -18.68 -8.70 13.56
CA GLU A 95 -18.46 -8.87 15.00
C GLU A 95 -18.40 -10.35 15.42
N ALA A 96 -19.25 -11.20 14.85
CA ALA A 96 -19.25 -12.64 15.12
C ALA A 96 -17.95 -13.30 14.63
N TRP A 97 -17.47 -12.92 13.44
CA TRP A 97 -16.20 -13.39 12.89
C TRP A 97 -15.00 -12.90 13.73
N LEU A 98 -14.95 -11.63 14.10
CA LEU A 98 -13.90 -11.08 14.97
C LEU A 98 -13.90 -11.74 16.35
N ARG A 99 -15.08 -12.03 16.89
CA ARG A 99 -15.24 -12.78 18.14
C ARG A 99 -14.66 -14.19 18.05
N SER A 100 -14.86 -14.89 16.93
CA SER A 100 -14.30 -16.22 16.75
C SER A 100 -12.76 -16.19 16.69
N LYS A 101 -12.18 -15.15 16.11
CA LYS A 101 -10.71 -14.94 16.08
C LYS A 101 -10.14 -14.60 17.46
N ARG A 102 -10.83 -13.75 18.21
CA ARG A 102 -10.38 -13.30 19.53
C ARG A 102 -10.63 -14.32 20.64
N GLY A 103 -11.63 -15.18 20.48
CA GLY A 103 -12.14 -16.09 21.54
C GLY A 103 -13.01 -15.39 22.57
N ASN A 104 -13.33 -14.11 22.43
CA ASN A 104 -14.15 -13.31 23.34
C ASN A 104 -14.86 -12.16 22.60
N GLY A 105 -15.76 -11.43 23.27
CA GLY A 105 -16.58 -10.38 22.68
C GLY A 105 -15.76 -9.27 22.00
N VAL A 106 -16.18 -8.88 20.79
CA VAL A 106 -15.67 -7.72 20.04
C VAL A 106 -16.87 -6.86 19.67
N ARG A 107 -16.72 -5.54 19.75
CA ARG A 107 -17.76 -4.58 19.39
C ARG A 107 -17.23 -3.56 18.40
N LEU A 108 -17.96 -3.38 17.30
CA LEU A 108 -17.78 -2.26 16.38
C LEU A 108 -18.59 -1.06 16.89
N HIS A 109 -17.97 0.11 16.99
CA HIS A 109 -18.57 1.29 17.59
C HIS A 109 -18.40 2.53 16.74
N VAL A 110 -19.49 3.18 16.39
CA VAL A 110 -19.48 4.50 15.73
C VAL A 110 -19.84 5.57 16.77
N PRO A 111 -18.87 6.35 17.25
CA PRO A 111 -19.09 7.29 18.35
C PRO A 111 -19.77 8.56 17.85
N LYS A 112 -20.75 9.03 18.62
CA LYS A 112 -21.44 10.30 18.36
C LYS A 112 -20.89 11.46 19.20
N ARG A 113 -20.28 11.17 20.38
CA ARG A 113 -19.77 12.16 21.33
C ARG A 113 -18.79 11.55 22.32
N GLY A 114 -18.06 12.38 23.04
CA GLY A 114 -17.13 11.99 24.11
C GLY A 114 -15.80 11.50 23.61
N ARG A 115 -15.00 10.89 24.50
CA ARG A 115 -13.61 10.47 24.27
C ARG A 115 -13.40 9.69 22.96
N ASP A 116 -14.27 8.75 22.67
CA ASP A 116 -14.16 7.92 21.47
C ASP A 116 -14.31 8.77 20.19
N LYS A 117 -15.19 9.79 20.21
CA LYS A 117 -15.35 10.73 19.11
C LYS A 117 -14.11 11.61 18.96
N ASP A 118 -13.52 12.04 20.08
CA ASP A 118 -12.30 12.86 20.07
C ASP A 118 -11.10 12.05 19.51
N LEU A 119 -10.97 10.79 19.89
CA LEU A 119 -9.97 9.87 19.34
C LEU A 119 -10.16 9.63 17.84
N LEU A 120 -11.39 9.43 17.41
CA LEU A 120 -11.72 9.27 16.00
C LEU A 120 -11.38 10.53 15.21
N GLN A 121 -11.69 11.71 15.76
CA GLN A 121 -11.35 12.98 15.13
C GLN A 121 -9.82 13.15 14.98
N MET A 122 -9.06 12.83 16.03
CA MET A 122 -7.59 12.87 15.96
C MET A 122 -7.04 11.90 14.90
N ALA A 123 -7.60 10.70 14.78
CA ALA A 123 -7.19 9.73 13.76
C ALA A 123 -7.56 10.21 12.36
N ALA A 124 -8.73 10.85 12.18
CA ALA A 124 -9.15 11.42 10.92
C ALA A 124 -8.26 12.59 10.47
N GLU A 125 -7.90 13.49 11.39
CA GLU A 125 -6.94 14.57 11.10
C GLU A 125 -5.57 14.02 10.67
N ASN A 126 -5.08 12.97 11.33
CA ASN A 126 -3.85 12.29 10.95
C ASN A 126 -3.97 11.63 9.55
N ALA A 127 -5.10 11.01 9.23
CA ALA A 127 -5.35 10.43 7.91
C ALA A 127 -5.28 11.50 6.80
N VAL A 128 -5.93 12.65 7.02
CA VAL A 128 -5.90 13.78 6.08
C VAL A 128 -4.49 14.34 5.89
N GLU A 129 -3.75 14.59 6.97
CA GLU A 129 -2.37 15.09 6.90
C GLU A 129 -1.45 14.09 6.20
N THR A 130 -1.61 12.78 6.47
CA THR A 130 -0.84 11.72 5.83
C THR A 130 -1.12 11.66 4.34
N LEU A 131 -2.40 11.64 3.94
CA LEU A 131 -2.80 11.59 2.52
C LEU A 131 -2.28 12.81 1.76
N ALA A 132 -2.43 14.02 2.32
CA ALA A 132 -1.92 15.25 1.70
C ALA A 132 -0.40 15.22 1.53
N SER A 133 0.35 14.72 2.52
CA SER A 133 1.80 14.58 2.45
C SER A 133 2.24 13.57 1.38
N LEU A 134 1.58 12.43 1.31
CA LEU A 134 1.85 11.40 0.31
C LEU A 134 1.56 11.90 -1.10
N ARG A 135 0.43 12.59 -1.30
CA ARG A 135 0.08 13.16 -2.61
C ARG A 135 1.08 14.22 -3.07
N ALA A 136 1.53 15.08 -2.16
CA ALA A 136 2.58 16.04 -2.47
C ALA A 136 3.88 15.35 -2.90
N GLN A 137 4.24 14.25 -2.23
CA GLN A 137 5.40 13.43 -2.61
C GLN A 137 5.22 12.77 -3.99
N TRP A 138 4.05 12.19 -4.26
CA TRP A 138 3.74 11.57 -5.57
C TRP A 138 3.81 12.58 -6.72
N MET A 139 3.28 13.80 -6.52
CA MET A 139 3.39 14.86 -7.52
C MET A 139 4.85 15.25 -7.82
N ILE A 140 5.70 15.32 -6.78
CA ILE A 140 7.13 15.59 -6.96
C ILE A 140 7.80 14.44 -7.70
N ASP A 141 7.50 13.19 -7.35
CA ASP A 141 8.08 12.01 -7.97
C ASP A 141 7.61 11.84 -9.42
N GLU A 142 6.35 12.18 -9.73
CA GLU A 142 5.83 12.22 -11.09
C GLU A 142 6.54 13.31 -11.92
N GLY A 143 6.70 14.52 -11.39
CA GLY A 143 7.43 15.59 -12.04
C GLY A 143 8.89 15.21 -12.34
N ARG A 144 9.58 14.57 -11.39
CA ARG A 144 10.94 14.04 -11.57
C ARG A 144 10.99 12.95 -12.63
N SER A 145 9.99 12.08 -12.67
CA SER A 145 9.91 11.01 -13.67
C SER A 145 9.74 11.57 -15.08
N VAL A 146 8.89 12.57 -15.27
CA VAL A 146 8.70 13.26 -16.55
C VAL A 146 9.99 13.94 -17.01
N GLU A 147 10.67 14.66 -16.11
CA GLU A 147 11.94 15.32 -16.42
C GLU A 147 13.03 14.29 -16.79
N ALA A 148 13.15 13.20 -16.02
CA ALA A 148 14.11 12.13 -16.30
C ALA A 148 13.87 11.47 -17.66
N LEU A 149 12.61 11.24 -18.04
CA LEU A 149 12.25 10.70 -19.35
C LEU A 149 12.60 11.67 -20.49
N ALA A 150 12.37 12.97 -20.30
CA ALA A 150 12.76 14.00 -21.27
C ALA A 150 14.28 14.08 -21.44
N GLN A 151 15.05 14.02 -20.35
CA GLN A 151 16.50 13.96 -20.40
C GLN A 151 16.98 12.69 -21.12
N LEU A 152 16.38 11.54 -20.85
CA LEU A 152 16.69 10.28 -21.50
C LEU A 152 16.41 10.35 -23.02
N GLN A 153 15.24 10.90 -23.41
CA GLN A 153 14.90 11.16 -24.80
C GLN A 153 15.99 11.97 -25.50
N GLN A 154 16.40 13.09 -24.89
CA GLN A 154 17.42 13.98 -25.45
C GLN A 154 18.78 13.30 -25.60
N HIS A 155 19.25 12.58 -24.57
CA HIS A 155 20.54 11.91 -24.56
C HIS A 155 20.64 10.76 -25.57
N LEU A 156 19.52 10.04 -25.76
CA LEU A 156 19.45 8.92 -26.71
C LEU A 156 19.00 9.33 -28.11
N GLY A 157 18.64 10.60 -28.35
CA GLY A 157 18.14 11.10 -29.61
C GLY A 157 16.83 10.44 -30.07
N LEU A 158 15.95 10.11 -29.12
CA LEU A 158 14.67 9.48 -29.44
C LEU A 158 13.69 10.53 -29.96
N GLU A 159 12.80 10.14 -30.90
CA GLU A 159 11.75 11.03 -31.44
C GLU A 159 10.76 11.42 -30.36
N GLU A 160 10.42 10.47 -29.45
CA GLU A 160 9.49 10.67 -28.34
C GLU A 160 10.10 10.16 -27.02
N ALA A 161 9.61 10.71 -25.89
CA ALA A 161 10.01 10.22 -24.58
C ALA A 161 9.55 8.76 -24.40
N PRO A 162 10.41 7.86 -23.88
CA PRO A 162 10.08 6.44 -23.76
C PRO A 162 8.98 6.26 -22.70
N THR A 163 7.86 5.68 -23.10
CA THR A 163 6.76 5.36 -22.17
C THR A 163 7.01 4.07 -21.41
N ARG A 164 7.82 3.16 -21.99
CA ARG A 164 8.17 1.87 -21.38
C ARG A 164 9.68 1.65 -21.47
N ILE A 165 10.29 1.32 -20.34
CA ILE A 165 11.71 0.99 -20.23
C ILE A 165 11.80 -0.39 -19.59
N GLU A 166 12.57 -1.28 -20.20
CA GLU A 166 12.87 -2.61 -19.65
C GLU A 166 14.36 -2.70 -19.33
N GLY A 167 14.67 -3.07 -18.09
CA GLY A 167 16.02 -3.34 -17.62
C GLY A 167 16.23 -4.84 -17.43
N TYR A 168 17.37 -5.36 -17.86
CA TYR A 168 17.70 -6.79 -17.77
C TYR A 168 19.00 -7.00 -17.00
N ASP A 169 19.01 -8.03 -16.18
CA ASP A 169 20.20 -8.46 -15.43
C ASP A 169 20.31 -9.97 -15.44
N ILE A 170 21.55 -10.49 -15.49
CA ILE A 170 21.85 -11.92 -15.39
C ILE A 170 22.49 -12.21 -14.04
N SER A 171 21.87 -13.08 -13.28
CA SER A 171 22.43 -13.59 -12.01
C SER A 171 22.85 -15.03 -12.21
N ASN A 172 24.15 -15.30 -12.05
CA ASN A 172 24.74 -16.61 -12.19
C ASN A 172 25.45 -17.02 -10.89
N ILE A 173 25.02 -18.13 -10.29
CA ILE A 173 25.66 -18.70 -9.11
C ILE A 173 26.55 -19.86 -9.57
N GLN A 174 27.85 -19.59 -9.83
CA GLN A 174 28.89 -20.57 -10.14
C GLN A 174 28.52 -21.56 -11.28
N GLY A 175 27.85 -21.07 -12.34
CA GLY A 175 27.48 -21.91 -13.49
C GLY A 175 26.29 -22.85 -13.29
N GLN A 176 25.64 -22.80 -12.13
CA GLN A 176 24.41 -23.56 -11.86
C GLN A 176 23.21 -22.64 -11.65
N ALA A 177 22.08 -22.97 -12.31
CA ALA A 177 20.82 -22.26 -12.19
C ALA A 177 20.85 -20.78 -12.54
N ALA A 178 21.50 -20.39 -13.64
CA ALA A 178 21.52 -19.01 -14.14
C ALA A 178 20.11 -18.51 -14.43
N THR A 179 19.81 -17.27 -13.98
CA THR A 179 18.52 -16.64 -14.10
C THR A 179 18.69 -15.23 -14.65
N GLY A 180 17.92 -14.90 -15.70
CA GLY A 180 17.73 -13.52 -16.13
C GLY A 180 16.56 -12.88 -15.41
N SER A 181 16.74 -11.64 -14.98
CA SER A 181 15.68 -10.81 -14.39
C SER A 181 15.33 -9.67 -15.35
N MET A 182 14.04 -9.35 -15.43
CA MET A 182 13.54 -8.19 -16.17
C MET A 182 12.76 -7.30 -15.21
N VAL A 183 13.14 -6.04 -15.14
CA VAL A 183 12.38 -4.99 -14.46
C VAL A 183 11.74 -4.07 -15.50
N VAL A 184 10.59 -3.51 -15.18
CA VAL A 184 9.85 -2.67 -16.10
C VAL A 184 9.50 -1.35 -15.42
N PHE A 185 9.71 -0.26 -16.15
CA PHE A 185 9.23 1.06 -15.81
C PHE A 185 8.20 1.49 -16.84
N LEU A 186 7.07 1.98 -16.40
CA LEU A 186 6.04 2.58 -17.25
C LEU A 186 5.92 4.05 -16.86
N LYS A 187 6.09 4.95 -17.85
CA LYS A 187 6.11 6.40 -17.62
C LYS A 187 7.07 6.84 -16.49
N GLY A 188 8.23 6.18 -16.37
CA GLY A 188 9.24 6.47 -15.36
C GLY A 188 9.01 5.83 -13.99
N VAL A 189 7.87 5.14 -13.77
CA VAL A 189 7.51 4.51 -12.50
C VAL A 189 7.67 2.99 -12.58
N PRO A 190 8.24 2.30 -11.56
CA PRO A 190 8.37 0.85 -11.54
C PRO A 190 7.03 0.14 -11.64
N ARG A 191 6.87 -0.74 -12.63
CA ARG A 191 5.68 -1.58 -12.81
C ARG A 191 5.95 -3.02 -12.40
N LYS A 192 5.83 -3.31 -11.11
CA LYS A 192 6.19 -4.62 -10.53
C LYS A 192 5.39 -5.80 -11.10
N SER A 193 4.13 -5.59 -11.52
CA SER A 193 3.31 -6.61 -12.17
C SER A 193 3.90 -7.13 -13.47
N ASP A 194 4.74 -6.32 -14.15
CA ASP A 194 5.36 -6.66 -15.41
C ASP A 194 6.77 -7.26 -15.25
N TYR A 195 7.29 -7.38 -14.03
CA TYR A 195 8.58 -8.00 -13.76
C TYR A 195 8.56 -9.47 -14.12
N ARG A 196 9.63 -9.97 -14.71
CA ARG A 196 9.75 -11.36 -15.14
C ARG A 196 11.10 -11.96 -14.74
N ARG A 197 11.08 -13.28 -14.51
CA ARG A 197 12.27 -14.10 -14.38
C ARG A 197 12.36 -15.06 -15.53
N PHE A 198 13.56 -15.21 -16.08
CA PHE A 198 13.85 -16.11 -17.19
C PHE A 198 14.87 -17.15 -16.72
N ARG A 199 14.47 -18.38 -16.62
CA ARG A 199 15.43 -19.47 -16.42
C ARG A 199 16.22 -19.64 -17.72
N ILE A 200 17.56 -19.61 -17.63
CA ILE A 200 18.45 -19.90 -18.75
C ILE A 200 18.36 -21.39 -19.10
N ARG A 201 18.31 -21.72 -20.39
CA ARG A 201 18.03 -23.08 -20.85
C ARG A 201 19.06 -23.62 -21.84
N THR A 202 19.69 -22.74 -22.63
CA THR A 202 20.50 -23.13 -23.78
C THR A 202 21.97 -22.82 -23.61
N VAL A 203 22.35 -22.05 -22.57
CA VAL A 203 23.73 -21.65 -22.32
C VAL A 203 24.28 -22.43 -21.14
N GLU A 204 25.37 -23.16 -21.36
CA GLU A 204 26.15 -23.85 -20.35
C GLU A 204 27.36 -23.00 -19.92
N GLY A 205 27.71 -23.03 -18.65
CA GLY A 205 28.84 -22.27 -18.10
C GLY A 205 28.50 -20.86 -17.69
N ALA A 206 29.51 -19.98 -17.63
CA ALA A 206 29.39 -18.61 -17.09
C ALA A 206 29.53 -17.57 -18.24
N ASP A 207 28.74 -17.70 -19.29
CA ASP A 207 28.68 -16.74 -20.41
C ASP A 207 27.46 -15.84 -20.29
N ASP A 208 27.63 -14.73 -19.59
CA ASP A 208 26.56 -13.77 -19.33
C ASP A 208 26.04 -13.10 -20.62
N TYR A 209 26.89 -12.94 -21.64
CA TYR A 209 26.48 -12.38 -22.94
C TYR A 209 25.55 -13.32 -23.70
N ALA A 210 25.90 -14.61 -23.78
CA ALA A 210 25.03 -15.62 -24.39
C ALA A 210 23.73 -15.78 -23.64
N MET A 211 23.76 -15.74 -22.29
CA MET A 211 22.57 -15.77 -21.44
C MET A 211 21.67 -14.57 -21.67
N MET A 212 22.23 -13.36 -21.73
CA MET A 212 21.48 -12.14 -22.05
C MET A 212 20.84 -12.23 -23.43
N GLN A 213 21.59 -12.72 -24.42
CA GLN A 213 21.06 -12.92 -25.77
C GLN A 213 19.89 -13.90 -25.79
N GLU A 214 19.94 -14.99 -25.02
CA GLU A 214 18.82 -15.93 -24.88
C GLU A 214 17.58 -15.23 -24.31
N VAL A 215 17.74 -14.46 -23.22
CA VAL A 215 16.65 -13.73 -22.57
C VAL A 215 15.98 -12.75 -23.54
N LEU A 216 16.79 -11.90 -24.18
CA LEU A 216 16.30 -10.89 -25.13
C LEU A 216 15.59 -11.51 -26.32
N ARG A 217 16.16 -12.58 -26.93
CA ARG A 217 15.49 -13.29 -28.03
C ARG A 217 14.13 -13.85 -27.62
N ARG A 218 14.01 -14.45 -26.46
CA ARG A 218 12.74 -14.97 -25.94
C ARG A 218 11.73 -13.87 -25.66
N ARG A 219 12.18 -12.74 -25.13
CA ARG A 219 11.34 -11.58 -24.86
C ARG A 219 10.80 -10.95 -26.15
N PHE A 220 11.69 -10.63 -27.08
CA PHE A 220 11.30 -9.98 -28.33
C PHE A 220 10.51 -10.89 -29.28
N LYS A 221 10.79 -12.19 -29.29
CA LYS A 221 9.94 -13.14 -30.02
C LYS A 221 8.51 -13.07 -29.55
N ARG A 222 8.26 -13.07 -28.25
CA ARG A 222 6.90 -12.94 -27.67
C ARG A 222 6.26 -11.59 -27.98
N ALA A 223 7.03 -10.51 -27.98
CA ALA A 223 6.55 -9.18 -28.32
C ALA A 223 6.07 -9.11 -29.78
N LEU A 224 6.86 -9.65 -30.69
CA LEU A 224 6.51 -9.72 -32.13
C LEU A 224 5.31 -10.65 -32.41
N GLU A 225 5.12 -11.69 -31.62
CA GLU A 225 3.97 -12.62 -31.74
C GLU A 225 2.70 -12.08 -31.07
N GLY A 226 2.66 -10.83 -30.60
CA GLY A 226 1.50 -10.19 -29.96
C GLY A 226 1.17 -10.74 -28.55
N ARG A 227 2.03 -11.58 -27.98
CA ARG A 227 1.85 -12.23 -26.66
C ARG A 227 2.56 -11.50 -25.51
N ALA A 228 2.95 -10.26 -25.74
CA ALA A 228 3.77 -9.50 -24.78
C ALA A 228 3.01 -8.95 -23.58
N GLY A 229 1.68 -9.00 -23.61
CA GLY A 229 0.80 -8.42 -22.58
C GLY A 229 -0.06 -9.42 -21.81
N GLU A 230 -0.04 -10.70 -22.16
CA GLU A 230 -0.84 -11.72 -21.49
C GLU A 230 0.06 -12.65 -20.66
N SER A 231 0.21 -12.37 -19.37
CA SER A 231 0.50 -13.32 -18.27
C SER A 231 0.47 -12.62 -16.95
#